data_6b168566e2bc7df45b1a12c268626989
#
_entry.id   6b168566e2bc7df45b1a12c268626989
#
_cell.length_a   1.000
_cell.length_b   1.000
_cell.length_c   1.000
_cell.angle_alpha   90.00
_cell.angle_beta   90.00
_cell.angle_gamma   90.00
#
_symmetry.space_group_name_H-M   'P 1'
#
loop_
_entity.id
_entity.type
_entity.pdbx_description
1 polymer ?
#
loop_
_entity_poly.entity_id
_entity_poly.type
_entity_poly.pdbx_seq_one_letter_code
_entity_poly.pdbx_strand_id
1 'polypeptide(L)'
;MRYSLSIAALAAAGSAFAQSTIPAYGQCGGQGHTGSSVCVSGYHCNKANDWYSQCVPDSASSVATSAPKAPVSSSLTTVVSKPPVTTSKTVSTSKAVTTTTAAGGPFPTKSGTEFVIDGKPGYYAGTNSYWIGFLTNNSDVDLVMQHIASSGLKILRVWGFNDVTTTPSDGTVYFQSFANGEATINTGPNGLQRLDYVVKSAEAHGIKLIINFVNNWTDYGGMAAYFSYAGITSNAQWYNSTKAQTQYQKYIKAVVSRYIDSPAIFAWELANEPRCTGCDLSTLKTWVINTSRYIKSIDARHMVTTGEEGFGPIPGDDGSYPYQLSAAGSNFTANCEVSTIDFCTYHLYPESWSVTPTLEWGTQYIELQAKACSAVGKPCLLEEFGASNNCTIESSWQATALKATGTGADLFWQYGDTLSTGKTSQDGNTAYYGDALYTCLVTNHIKAIDSL
;
A
#
# COMPACT_ATOMS: atom_id res chain seq x y z
N MET A 1 44.02 -24.74 68.45
CA MET A 1 43.54 -24.26 67.14
C MET A 1 42.04 -24.43 67.07
N ARG A 2 41.29 -23.34 67.17
CA ARG A 2 39.81 -23.36 67.14
C ARG A 2 39.40 -22.76 65.83
N TYR A 3 38.72 -23.51 64.98
CA TYR A 3 38.10 -23.03 63.76
C TYR A 3 36.69 -22.56 64.05
N SER A 4 36.42 -21.26 63.79
CA SER A 4 35.08 -20.68 63.82
C SER A 4 34.44 -20.81 62.42
N LEU A 5 33.31 -21.52 62.32
CA LEU A 5 32.46 -21.52 61.14
C LEU A 5 31.59 -20.26 61.15
N SER A 6 31.75 -19.43 60.10
CA SER A 6 30.83 -18.33 59.82
C SER A 6 29.73 -18.81 58.84
N ILE A 7 28.49 -18.79 59.26
CA ILE A 7 27.32 -19.08 58.41
C ILE A 7 26.98 -17.78 57.67
N ALA A 8 27.16 -17.80 56.33
CA ALA A 8 26.70 -16.72 55.48
C ALA A 8 25.22 -16.97 55.08
N ALA A 9 24.35 -16.08 55.48
CA ALA A 9 22.96 -16.07 55.08
C ALA A 9 22.85 -15.57 53.61
N LEU A 10 22.42 -16.41 52.67
CA LEU A 10 22.01 -15.99 51.35
C LEU A 10 20.67 -15.26 51.39
N ALA A 11 20.70 -13.97 51.15
CA ALA A 11 19.48 -13.20 50.85
C ALA A 11 19.07 -13.53 49.40
N ALA A 12 17.93 -14.17 49.21
CA ALA A 12 17.32 -14.35 47.91
C ALA A 12 16.76 -12.99 47.43
N ALA A 13 17.47 -12.34 46.52
CA ALA A 13 16.94 -11.21 45.76
C ALA A 13 15.94 -11.73 44.72
N GLY A 14 14.64 -11.55 44.96
CA GLY A 14 13.58 -11.80 43.99
C GLY A 14 13.75 -10.85 42.81
N SER A 15 14.13 -11.38 41.68
CA SER A 15 14.14 -10.65 40.41
C SER A 15 12.69 -10.36 40.02
N ALA A 16 12.22 -9.13 40.20
CA ALA A 16 10.98 -8.67 39.59
C ALA A 16 11.22 -8.64 38.09
N PHE A 17 10.65 -9.59 37.34
CA PHE A 17 10.58 -9.52 35.90
C PHE A 17 9.73 -8.27 35.54
N ALA A 18 10.37 -7.28 34.96
CA ALA A 18 9.65 -6.15 34.37
C ALA A 18 8.73 -6.71 33.29
N GLN A 19 7.43 -6.59 33.47
CA GLN A 19 6.44 -7.01 32.49
C GLN A 19 6.62 -6.13 31.26
N SER A 20 6.96 -6.72 30.11
CA SER A 20 7.15 -5.99 28.86
C SER A 20 5.84 -5.31 28.47
N THR A 21 5.86 -3.99 28.36
CA THR A 21 4.71 -3.23 27.89
C THR A 21 4.68 -3.18 26.38
N ILE A 22 3.48 -3.13 25.81
CA ILE A 22 3.26 -3.04 24.37
C ILE A 22 3.27 -1.58 23.98
N PRO A 23 4.01 -1.21 22.91
CA PRO A 23 4.06 0.15 22.42
C PRO A 23 2.69 0.64 21.93
N ALA A 24 2.55 1.95 21.77
CA ALA A 24 1.38 2.58 21.17
C ALA A 24 1.00 1.88 19.86
N TYR A 25 -0.28 1.60 19.69
CA TYR A 25 -0.85 0.89 18.53
C TYR A 25 -0.34 -0.55 18.31
N GLY A 26 0.45 -1.12 19.24
CA GLY A 26 0.84 -2.53 19.19
C GLY A 26 -0.33 -3.48 19.50
N GLN A 27 -0.26 -4.71 19.00
CA GLN A 27 -1.27 -5.73 19.31
C GLN A 27 -1.16 -6.17 20.78
N CYS A 28 -2.27 -6.10 21.51
CA CYS A 28 -2.34 -6.43 22.93
C CYS A 28 -3.34 -7.54 23.25
N GLY A 29 -3.91 -8.20 22.24
CA GLY A 29 -4.85 -9.31 22.42
C GLY A 29 -5.42 -9.79 21.11
N GLY A 30 -6.29 -10.79 21.17
CA GLY A 30 -6.93 -11.47 20.05
C GLY A 30 -6.64 -12.97 20.06
N GLN A 31 -7.40 -13.75 19.30
CA GLN A 31 -7.22 -15.20 19.24
C GLN A 31 -5.83 -15.55 18.68
N GLY A 32 -5.05 -16.33 19.41
CA GLY A 32 -3.67 -16.69 19.07
C GLY A 32 -2.60 -15.71 19.55
N HIS A 33 -2.96 -14.63 20.25
CA HIS A 33 -1.99 -13.71 20.85
C HIS A 33 -1.32 -14.35 22.06
N THR A 34 0.02 -14.45 22.05
CA THR A 34 0.83 -15.04 23.13
C THR A 34 1.70 -14.02 23.88
N GLY A 35 1.64 -12.73 23.48
CA GLY A 35 2.43 -11.65 24.07
C GLY A 35 1.77 -11.01 25.30
N SER A 36 2.41 -9.93 25.82
CA SER A 36 1.84 -9.08 26.87
C SER A 36 0.51 -8.47 26.41
N SER A 37 -0.41 -8.21 27.35
CA SER A 37 -1.62 -7.43 27.10
C SER A 37 -1.56 -6.03 27.73
N VAL A 38 -0.41 -5.64 28.28
CA VAL A 38 -0.24 -4.36 28.99
C VAL A 38 0.32 -3.32 28.01
N CYS A 39 -0.44 -2.27 27.76
CA CYS A 39 -0.01 -1.15 26.92
C CYS A 39 0.91 -0.20 27.67
N VAL A 40 1.72 0.57 26.94
CA VAL A 40 2.47 1.69 27.53
C VAL A 40 1.53 2.71 28.17
N SER A 41 2.06 3.50 29.12
CA SER A 41 1.29 4.53 29.82
C SER A 41 0.58 5.50 28.87
N GLY A 42 -0.68 5.81 29.13
CA GLY A 42 -1.54 6.65 28.28
C GLY A 42 -2.24 5.88 27.15
N TYR A 43 -2.14 4.53 27.15
CA TYR A 43 -2.81 3.66 26.20
C TYR A 43 -3.50 2.50 26.91
N HIS A 44 -4.66 2.10 26.41
CA HIS A 44 -5.39 0.90 26.85
C HIS A 44 -5.55 -0.09 25.69
N CYS A 45 -5.70 -1.37 26.03
CA CYS A 45 -5.94 -2.43 25.05
C CYS A 45 -7.41 -2.40 24.61
N ASN A 46 -7.68 -1.96 23.37
CA ASN A 46 -9.00 -1.90 22.80
C ASN A 46 -9.24 -3.10 21.87
N LYS A 47 -10.31 -3.85 22.13
CA LYS A 47 -10.69 -4.99 21.30
C LYS A 47 -11.33 -4.50 19.99
N ALA A 48 -10.65 -4.70 18.87
CA ALA A 48 -11.16 -4.37 17.54
C ALA A 48 -12.06 -5.51 16.99
N ASN A 49 -11.66 -6.78 17.20
CA ASN A 49 -12.43 -7.98 16.84
C ASN A 49 -11.91 -9.20 17.63
N ASP A 50 -12.43 -10.40 17.37
CA ASP A 50 -12.04 -11.63 18.10
C ASP A 50 -10.59 -12.04 17.86
N TRP A 51 -9.98 -11.59 16.77
CA TRP A 51 -8.62 -11.96 16.37
C TRP A 51 -7.58 -10.89 16.70
N TYR A 52 -8.02 -9.63 17.02
CA TYR A 52 -7.12 -8.50 17.17
C TYR A 52 -7.61 -7.49 18.20
N SER A 53 -6.72 -7.12 19.13
CA SER A 53 -6.87 -5.99 20.06
C SER A 53 -5.64 -5.12 19.97
N GLN A 54 -5.79 -3.81 20.09
CA GLN A 54 -4.72 -2.82 19.89
C GLN A 54 -4.62 -1.84 21.04
N CYS A 55 -3.40 -1.44 21.39
CA CYS A 55 -3.17 -0.35 22.32
C CYS A 55 -3.55 0.98 21.68
N VAL A 56 -4.64 1.62 22.15
CA VAL A 56 -5.12 2.93 21.68
C VAL A 56 -5.01 3.98 22.77
N PRO A 57 -4.89 5.29 22.44
CA PRO A 57 -4.82 6.36 23.43
C PRO A 57 -6.04 6.38 24.35
N ASP A 58 -5.86 6.67 25.65
CA ASP A 58 -6.93 6.73 26.63
C ASP A 58 -8.02 7.76 26.31
N SER A 59 -7.69 8.80 25.53
CA SER A 59 -8.64 9.82 25.05
C SER A 59 -9.55 9.35 23.91
N ALA A 60 -9.30 8.16 23.34
CA ALA A 60 -10.10 7.55 22.28
C ALA A 60 -11.27 6.69 22.80
N SER A 61 -11.63 6.80 24.07
CA SER A 61 -12.79 6.09 24.63
C SER A 61 -14.05 6.56 23.92
N SER A 62 -14.60 5.71 23.08
CA SER A 62 -15.85 5.90 22.38
C SER A 62 -16.97 6.28 23.34
N VAL A 63 -17.61 7.40 23.11
CA VAL A 63 -18.97 7.65 23.60
C VAL A 63 -19.87 6.60 22.92
N ALA A 64 -20.12 5.53 23.62
CA ALA A 64 -21.22 4.64 23.30
C ALA A 64 -22.50 5.44 23.54
N THR A 65 -23.09 5.97 22.49
CA THR A 65 -24.44 6.52 22.50
C THR A 65 -25.40 5.37 22.78
N SER A 66 -25.75 5.22 24.06
CA SER A 66 -26.89 4.44 24.47
C SER A 66 -28.15 5.10 23.90
N ALA A 67 -28.84 4.40 23.03
CA ALA A 67 -30.18 4.78 22.56
C ALA A 67 -31.11 4.90 23.78
N PRO A 68 -31.97 5.95 23.83
CA PRO A 68 -32.90 6.12 24.94
C PRO A 68 -33.98 5.03 24.88
N LYS A 69 -34.14 4.31 25.99
CA LYS A 69 -35.24 3.40 26.26
C LYS A 69 -36.55 4.20 26.24
N ALA A 70 -37.46 3.86 25.35
CA ALA A 70 -38.83 4.35 25.36
C ALA A 70 -39.59 3.86 26.64
N PRO A 71 -40.44 4.69 27.25
CA PRO A 71 -41.19 4.30 28.43
C PRO A 71 -42.30 3.30 28.09
N VAL A 72 -42.40 2.30 28.94
CA VAL A 72 -43.51 1.34 28.97
C VAL A 72 -44.76 2.07 29.49
N SER A 73 -45.84 2.11 28.70
CA SER A 73 -47.17 2.45 29.21
C SER A 73 -48.09 1.27 28.96
N SER A 74 -48.79 0.92 30.06
CA SER A 74 -49.65 -0.22 30.25
C SER A 74 -51.00 -0.10 29.55
N SER A 75 -51.43 -1.25 29.03
CA SER A 75 -52.76 -1.83 28.96
C SER A 75 -53.97 -0.96 28.68
N LEU A 76 -54.75 -1.33 27.62
CA LEU A 76 -56.18 -1.65 27.79
C LEU A 76 -56.65 -2.52 26.61
N THR A 77 -57.29 -3.62 26.99
CA THR A 77 -57.97 -4.62 26.20
C THR A 77 -59.26 -4.05 25.59
N THR A 78 -59.53 -4.34 24.32
CA THR A 78 -60.89 -4.54 23.87
C THR A 78 -60.95 -5.55 22.72
N VAL A 79 -61.82 -6.51 22.93
CA VAL A 79 -62.20 -7.63 22.06
C VAL A 79 -63.19 -7.07 21.01
N VAL A 80 -63.22 -7.58 19.78
CA VAL A 80 -64.41 -8.13 19.07
C VAL A 80 -64.17 -8.23 17.56
N SER A 81 -64.41 -9.46 17.11
CA SER A 81 -65.03 -10.00 15.91
C SER A 81 -64.31 -10.02 14.55
N LYS A 82 -64.08 -11.24 14.11
CA LYS A 82 -63.88 -11.75 12.74
C LYS A 82 -65.27 -11.81 12.03
N PRO A 83 -65.40 -11.58 10.72
CA PRO A 83 -65.47 -12.57 9.66
C PRO A 83 -65.06 -11.99 8.26
N PRO A 84 -65.20 -12.75 7.15
CA PRO A 84 -64.78 -14.10 6.80
C PRO A 84 -63.73 -14.15 5.65
N VAL A 85 -63.18 -15.34 5.46
CA VAL A 85 -62.22 -15.74 4.42
C VAL A 85 -62.83 -15.64 3.02
N THR A 86 -62.12 -14.98 2.09
CA THR A 86 -62.23 -15.20 0.65
C THR A 86 -60.88 -15.56 0.09
N THR A 87 -60.74 -16.77 -0.36
CA THR A 87 -59.56 -17.30 -1.05
C THR A 87 -59.47 -16.73 -2.45
N SER A 88 -58.47 -15.91 -2.71
CA SER A 88 -58.01 -15.62 -4.06
C SER A 88 -56.58 -16.09 -4.19
N LYS A 89 -56.38 -17.09 -5.03
CA LYS A 89 -55.04 -17.54 -5.48
C LYS A 89 -54.43 -16.45 -6.33
N THR A 90 -53.49 -15.71 -5.77
CA THR A 90 -52.60 -14.83 -6.57
C THR A 90 -51.31 -15.60 -6.79
N VAL A 91 -51.07 -15.95 -8.04
CA VAL A 91 -49.78 -16.44 -8.52
C VAL A 91 -48.79 -15.32 -8.38
N SER A 92 -47.92 -15.42 -7.39
CA SER A 92 -46.75 -14.51 -7.23
C SER A 92 -45.68 -14.96 -8.19
N THR A 93 -45.62 -14.34 -9.36
CA THR A 93 -44.43 -14.34 -10.19
C THR A 93 -43.36 -13.50 -9.46
N SER A 94 -42.42 -14.17 -8.80
CA SER A 94 -41.21 -13.54 -8.31
C SER A 94 -40.45 -12.97 -9.50
N LYS A 95 -40.56 -11.66 -9.72
CA LYS A 95 -39.59 -10.92 -10.52
C LYS A 95 -38.25 -11.12 -9.89
N ALA A 96 -37.33 -11.81 -10.62
CA ALA A 96 -35.92 -11.82 -10.30
C ALA A 96 -35.50 -10.33 -10.20
N VAL A 97 -35.06 -9.94 -9.02
CA VAL A 97 -34.34 -8.67 -8.84
C VAL A 97 -33.04 -8.85 -9.63
N THR A 98 -33.02 -8.27 -10.81
CA THR A 98 -31.79 -8.09 -11.55
C THR A 98 -30.97 -7.12 -10.70
N THR A 99 -30.04 -7.64 -9.92
CA THR A 99 -28.93 -6.85 -9.40
C THR A 99 -28.23 -6.29 -10.61
N THR A 100 -28.40 -5.02 -10.87
CA THR A 100 -27.50 -4.26 -11.74
C THR A 100 -26.13 -4.42 -11.09
N THR A 101 -25.30 -5.32 -11.64
CA THR A 101 -23.86 -5.32 -11.41
C THR A 101 -23.37 -3.90 -11.68
N ALA A 102 -22.78 -3.28 -10.67
CA ALA A 102 -22.00 -2.08 -10.86
C ALA A 102 -21.07 -2.30 -12.06
N ALA A 103 -20.88 -1.27 -12.88
CA ALA A 103 -20.04 -1.32 -14.09
C ALA A 103 -18.57 -1.37 -13.71
N GLY A 104 -18.14 -2.45 -13.05
CA GLY A 104 -16.76 -2.74 -12.68
C GLY A 104 -16.60 -4.25 -12.65
N GLY A 105 -15.54 -4.76 -13.31
CA GLY A 105 -15.16 -6.17 -13.26
C GLY A 105 -14.84 -6.64 -11.84
N PRO A 106 -14.46 -7.92 -11.67
CA PRO A 106 -14.04 -8.43 -10.36
C PRO A 106 -12.81 -7.70 -9.84
N PHE A 107 -12.68 -7.61 -8.52
CA PHE A 107 -11.52 -7.02 -7.86
C PHE A 107 -10.25 -7.80 -8.23
N PRO A 108 -9.13 -7.10 -8.51
CA PRO A 108 -7.85 -7.76 -8.71
C PRO A 108 -7.45 -8.58 -7.47
N THR A 109 -6.87 -9.75 -7.71
CA THR A 109 -6.38 -10.65 -6.67
C THR A 109 -5.08 -11.34 -7.11
N LYS A 110 -4.64 -12.34 -6.35
CA LYS A 110 -3.52 -13.23 -6.73
C LYS A 110 -3.91 -14.70 -6.61
N SER A 111 -3.23 -15.54 -7.36
CA SER A 111 -3.32 -16.99 -7.29
C SER A 111 -1.91 -17.59 -7.30
N GLY A 112 -1.42 -18.01 -6.14
CA GLY A 112 -0.01 -18.39 -6.00
C GLY A 112 0.91 -17.21 -6.30
N THR A 113 1.74 -17.34 -7.31
CA THR A 113 2.68 -16.32 -7.80
C THR A 113 2.21 -15.56 -9.04
N GLU A 114 0.95 -15.68 -9.41
CA GLU A 114 0.33 -14.95 -10.51
C GLU A 114 -0.66 -13.91 -10.00
N PHE A 115 -0.82 -12.81 -10.72
CA PHE A 115 -1.92 -11.89 -10.50
C PHE A 115 -3.17 -12.35 -11.24
N VAL A 116 -4.33 -11.95 -10.72
CA VAL A 116 -5.63 -12.23 -11.33
C VAL A 116 -6.32 -10.91 -11.60
N ILE A 117 -6.42 -10.51 -12.86
CA ILE A 117 -7.12 -9.31 -13.31
C ILE A 117 -8.33 -9.72 -14.16
N ASP A 118 -9.48 -9.14 -13.87
CA ASP A 118 -10.75 -9.45 -14.55
C ASP A 118 -11.08 -10.96 -14.57
N GLY A 119 -10.69 -11.66 -13.47
CA GLY A 119 -10.89 -13.09 -13.29
C GLY A 119 -9.90 -13.99 -14.04
N LYS A 120 -8.89 -13.43 -14.69
CA LYS A 120 -7.87 -14.18 -15.45
C LYS A 120 -6.55 -14.17 -14.69
N PRO A 121 -5.99 -15.33 -14.32
CA PRO A 121 -4.61 -15.41 -13.85
C PRO A 121 -3.64 -15.21 -15.02
N GLY A 122 -2.46 -14.61 -14.72
CA GLY A 122 -1.43 -14.43 -15.74
C GLY A 122 -0.38 -13.41 -15.34
N TYR A 123 0.51 -13.13 -16.32
CA TYR A 123 1.49 -12.07 -16.26
C TYR A 123 0.92 -10.80 -16.88
N TYR A 124 1.21 -9.64 -16.29
CA TYR A 124 0.67 -8.36 -16.76
C TYR A 124 1.77 -7.30 -16.87
N ALA A 125 1.67 -6.48 -17.93
CA ALA A 125 2.51 -5.31 -18.07
C ALA A 125 1.77 -4.05 -17.60
N GLY A 126 2.54 -3.10 -17.11
CA GLY A 126 2.06 -1.80 -16.69
C GLY A 126 3.12 -0.70 -16.80
N THR A 127 2.85 0.41 -16.17
CA THR A 127 3.76 1.56 -16.15
C THR A 127 3.54 2.42 -14.92
N ASN A 128 4.43 3.41 -14.73
CA ASN A 128 4.32 4.46 -13.76
C ASN A 128 3.90 5.77 -14.43
N SER A 129 2.86 6.43 -13.92
CA SER A 129 2.51 7.81 -14.26
C SER A 129 2.20 8.54 -12.96
N TYR A 130 3.26 8.79 -12.17
CA TYR A 130 3.15 9.35 -10.83
C TYR A 130 2.38 10.68 -10.80
N TRP A 131 2.50 11.44 -11.89
CA TRP A 131 1.99 12.80 -12.05
C TRP A 131 0.51 12.90 -12.44
N ILE A 132 -0.15 11.81 -12.85
CA ILE A 132 -1.51 11.87 -13.41
C ILE A 132 -2.54 12.44 -12.41
N GLY A 133 -2.36 12.19 -11.11
CA GLY A 133 -3.21 12.72 -10.03
C GLY A 133 -3.08 14.23 -9.83
N PHE A 134 -2.10 14.88 -10.48
CA PHE A 134 -1.84 16.32 -10.38
C PHE A 134 -2.38 17.08 -11.58
N LEU A 135 -2.86 16.40 -12.62
CA LEU A 135 -3.48 17.02 -13.77
C LEU A 135 -4.81 17.67 -13.38
N THR A 136 -5.02 18.91 -13.84
CA THR A 136 -6.25 19.66 -13.59
C THR A 136 -7.26 19.54 -14.73
N ASN A 137 -6.81 19.14 -15.93
CA ASN A 137 -7.67 18.90 -17.09
C ASN A 137 -8.10 17.43 -17.14
N ASN A 138 -9.39 17.19 -17.01
CA ASN A 138 -9.95 15.84 -17.07
C ASN A 138 -9.74 15.14 -18.40
N SER A 139 -9.76 15.87 -19.51
CA SER A 139 -9.54 15.30 -20.85
C SER A 139 -8.10 14.78 -21.03
N ASP A 140 -7.12 15.38 -20.34
CA ASP A 140 -5.75 14.88 -20.35
C ASP A 140 -5.63 13.57 -19.54
N VAL A 141 -6.36 13.45 -18.42
CA VAL A 141 -6.43 12.18 -17.67
C VAL A 141 -7.06 11.07 -18.52
N ASP A 142 -8.18 11.37 -19.20
CA ASP A 142 -8.85 10.39 -20.08
C ASP A 142 -7.97 9.99 -21.26
N LEU A 143 -7.22 10.93 -21.86
CA LEU A 143 -6.28 10.67 -22.94
C LEU A 143 -5.20 9.68 -22.49
N VAL A 144 -4.57 9.92 -21.35
CA VAL A 144 -3.55 9.03 -20.80
C VAL A 144 -4.11 7.63 -20.55
N MET A 145 -5.28 7.53 -19.90
CA MET A 145 -5.93 6.24 -19.62
C MET A 145 -6.29 5.49 -20.90
N GLN A 146 -6.78 6.21 -21.92
CA GLN A 146 -7.09 5.65 -23.24
C GLN A 146 -5.82 5.11 -23.93
N HIS A 147 -4.71 5.87 -23.93
CA HIS A 147 -3.45 5.45 -24.54
C HIS A 147 -2.89 4.21 -23.84
N ILE A 148 -2.86 4.19 -22.51
CA ILE A 148 -2.41 3.05 -21.70
C ILE A 148 -3.27 1.81 -22.01
N ALA A 149 -4.59 1.94 -21.97
CA ALA A 149 -5.51 0.83 -22.22
C ALA A 149 -5.40 0.27 -23.63
N SER A 150 -5.34 1.18 -24.65
CA SER A 150 -5.22 0.78 -26.06
C SER A 150 -3.89 0.10 -26.39
N SER A 151 -2.87 0.30 -25.57
CA SER A 151 -1.56 -0.34 -25.70
C SER A 151 -1.50 -1.75 -25.11
N GLY A 152 -2.57 -2.20 -24.43
CA GLY A 152 -2.61 -3.50 -23.75
C GLY A 152 -2.08 -3.51 -22.33
N LEU A 153 -1.54 -2.38 -21.83
CA LEU A 153 -1.12 -2.25 -20.43
C LEU A 153 -2.32 -2.36 -19.50
N LYS A 154 -2.14 -2.97 -18.32
CA LYS A 154 -3.22 -3.24 -17.36
C LYS A 154 -3.05 -2.58 -16.02
N ILE A 155 -1.82 -2.31 -15.60
CA ILE A 155 -1.50 -1.77 -14.28
C ILE A 155 -0.88 -0.38 -14.44
N LEU A 156 -1.38 0.58 -13.68
CA LEU A 156 -0.82 1.94 -13.62
C LEU A 156 -0.51 2.30 -12.17
N ARG A 157 0.75 2.55 -11.87
CA ARG A 157 1.15 3.06 -10.56
C ARG A 157 1.12 4.57 -10.55
N VAL A 158 0.45 5.14 -9.55
CA VAL A 158 0.23 6.58 -9.40
C VAL A 158 0.55 7.02 -7.98
N TRP A 159 1.02 8.27 -7.81
CA TRP A 159 1.22 8.78 -6.47
C TRP A 159 -0.08 9.29 -5.88
N GLY A 160 -0.48 8.63 -4.81
CA GLY A 160 -1.62 9.00 -3.97
C GLY A 160 -1.23 9.97 -2.87
N PHE A 161 -0.13 10.67 -3.00
CA PHE A 161 0.35 11.73 -2.12
C PHE A 161 0.82 12.93 -2.93
N ASN A 162 0.71 14.11 -2.37
CA ASN A 162 1.32 15.37 -2.79
C ASN A 162 1.20 16.32 -1.60
N ASP A 163 2.23 16.32 -0.77
CA ASP A 163 2.22 16.93 0.55
C ASP A 163 2.99 18.26 0.53
N VAL A 164 2.43 19.28 1.14
CA VAL A 164 3.02 20.62 1.16
C VAL A 164 3.22 21.11 2.59
N THR A 165 4.25 21.94 2.80
CA THR A 165 4.52 22.63 4.07
C THR A 165 3.99 24.06 4.10
N THR A 166 3.59 24.59 2.92
CA THR A 166 2.88 25.86 2.75
C THR A 166 1.67 25.61 1.88
N THR A 167 0.47 25.92 2.37
CA THR A 167 -0.76 25.71 1.63
C THR A 167 -0.82 26.61 0.40
N PRO A 168 -0.90 26.09 -0.85
CA PRO A 168 -1.03 26.87 -2.05
C PRO A 168 -2.32 27.68 -2.08
N SER A 169 -2.23 28.92 -2.62
CA SER A 169 -3.40 29.81 -2.82
C SER A 169 -3.77 30.01 -4.28
N ASP A 170 -2.98 29.44 -5.21
CA ASP A 170 -3.11 29.62 -6.66
C ASP A 170 -3.85 28.47 -7.39
N GLY A 171 -4.38 27.51 -6.63
CA GLY A 171 -5.06 26.35 -7.18
C GLY A 171 -4.15 25.17 -7.51
N THR A 172 -2.85 25.24 -7.21
CA THR A 172 -1.93 24.11 -7.29
C THR A 172 -2.48 22.92 -6.54
N VAL A 173 -2.40 21.73 -7.13
CA VAL A 173 -2.89 20.48 -6.55
C VAL A 173 -2.00 20.07 -5.37
N TYR A 174 -2.63 19.73 -4.25
CA TYR A 174 -1.97 19.11 -3.09
C TYR A 174 -2.96 18.24 -2.33
N PHE A 175 -2.49 17.20 -1.66
CA PHE A 175 -3.37 16.27 -0.94
C PHE A 175 -3.32 16.46 0.57
N GLN A 176 -2.19 16.83 1.13
CA GLN A 176 -2.06 17.24 2.53
C GLN A 176 -1.27 18.55 2.65
N SER A 177 -1.59 19.33 3.67
CA SER A 177 -0.82 20.51 4.06
C SER A 177 -0.39 20.42 5.50
N PHE A 178 0.90 20.66 5.77
CA PHE A 178 1.55 20.70 7.08
C PHE A 178 1.97 22.13 7.41
N ALA A 179 1.06 23.08 7.24
CA ALA A 179 1.31 24.50 7.44
C ALA A 179 0.97 24.97 8.87
N ASN A 180 1.73 25.92 9.41
CA ASN A 180 1.46 26.55 10.71
C ASN A 180 1.34 25.58 11.90
N GLY A 181 2.04 24.45 11.85
CA GLY A 181 1.96 23.41 12.91
C GLY A 181 0.73 22.52 12.89
N GLU A 182 -0.13 22.71 11.90
CA GLU A 182 -1.36 21.92 11.67
C GLU A 182 -1.16 20.97 10.50
N ALA A 183 -1.90 19.85 10.51
CA ALA A 183 -1.96 18.91 9.39
C ALA A 183 -3.40 18.80 8.90
N THR A 184 -3.61 19.10 7.61
CA THR A 184 -4.94 19.07 6.98
C THR A 184 -4.92 18.21 5.72
N ILE A 185 -6.01 17.49 5.44
CA ILE A 185 -6.21 16.71 4.22
C ILE A 185 -7.10 17.53 3.29
N ASN A 186 -6.62 17.76 2.07
CA ASN A 186 -7.37 18.50 1.06
C ASN A 186 -8.32 17.57 0.30
N THR A 187 -9.59 17.60 0.63
CA THR A 187 -10.64 16.83 -0.05
C THR A 187 -11.34 17.60 -1.16
N GLY A 188 -10.86 18.82 -1.45
CA GLY A 188 -11.48 19.75 -2.41
C GLY A 188 -11.06 19.49 -3.87
N PRO A 189 -11.46 20.44 -4.77
CA PRO A 189 -11.24 20.32 -6.23
C PRO A 189 -9.77 20.26 -6.66
N ASN A 190 -8.86 20.91 -5.91
CA ASN A 190 -7.41 20.82 -6.11
C ASN A 190 -6.74 19.87 -5.12
N GLY A 191 -7.49 18.89 -4.61
CA GLY A 191 -7.04 17.86 -3.68
C GLY A 191 -7.51 16.47 -4.13
N LEU A 192 -8.02 15.67 -3.21
CA LEU A 192 -8.43 14.29 -3.48
C LEU A 192 -9.49 14.14 -4.57
N GLN A 193 -10.24 15.20 -4.94
CA GLN A 193 -11.13 15.14 -6.10
C GLN A 193 -10.38 14.97 -7.42
N ARG A 194 -9.09 15.28 -7.49
CA ARG A 194 -8.26 14.95 -8.66
C ARG A 194 -8.02 13.44 -8.74
N LEU A 195 -7.68 12.84 -7.61
CA LEU A 195 -7.50 11.39 -7.51
C LEU A 195 -8.84 10.64 -7.77
N ASP A 196 -10.00 11.20 -7.34
CA ASP A 196 -11.33 10.65 -7.68
C ASP A 196 -11.51 10.54 -9.20
N TYR A 197 -11.08 11.57 -9.94
CA TYR A 197 -11.21 11.55 -11.39
C TYR A 197 -10.29 10.50 -12.03
N VAL A 198 -9.06 10.34 -11.53
CA VAL A 198 -8.13 9.31 -11.97
C VAL A 198 -8.73 7.91 -11.77
N VAL A 199 -9.28 7.63 -10.58
CA VAL A 199 -9.93 6.34 -10.30
C VAL A 199 -11.13 6.10 -11.21
N LYS A 200 -11.99 7.10 -11.39
CA LYS A 200 -13.14 7.03 -12.31
C LYS A 200 -12.72 6.75 -13.76
N SER A 201 -11.68 7.44 -14.24
CA SER A 201 -11.17 7.24 -15.59
C SER A 201 -10.53 5.86 -15.75
N ALA A 202 -9.81 5.37 -14.73
CA ALA A 202 -9.26 4.01 -14.72
C ALA A 202 -10.36 2.94 -14.80
N GLU A 203 -11.46 3.10 -14.05
CA GLU A 203 -12.64 2.22 -14.15
C GLU A 203 -13.21 2.18 -15.57
N ALA A 204 -13.37 3.36 -16.18
CA ALA A 204 -13.94 3.47 -17.53
C ALA A 204 -13.05 2.82 -18.62
N HIS A 205 -11.73 2.78 -18.41
CA HIS A 205 -10.75 2.23 -19.35
C HIS A 205 -10.24 0.83 -18.98
N GLY A 206 -10.70 0.25 -17.86
CA GLY A 206 -10.28 -1.08 -17.41
C GLY A 206 -8.84 -1.17 -16.91
N ILE A 207 -8.28 -0.03 -16.47
CA ILE A 207 -6.94 0.07 -15.88
C ILE A 207 -7.03 -0.19 -14.38
N LYS A 208 -6.00 -0.85 -13.82
CA LYS A 208 -5.89 -1.18 -12.40
C LYS A 208 -4.79 -0.33 -11.77
N LEU A 209 -5.09 0.35 -10.67
CA LEU A 209 -4.24 1.35 -10.04
C LEU A 209 -3.50 0.80 -8.82
N ILE A 210 -2.20 1.04 -8.74
CA ILE A 210 -1.44 0.99 -7.49
C ILE A 210 -1.36 2.41 -6.95
N ILE A 211 -1.83 2.62 -5.72
CA ILE A 211 -1.88 3.93 -5.07
C ILE A 211 -1.06 3.88 -3.78
N ASN A 212 0.02 4.65 -3.72
CA ASN A 212 0.86 4.79 -2.53
C ASN A 212 0.47 6.02 -1.68
N PHE A 213 0.98 6.11 -0.45
CA PHE A 213 0.52 7.10 0.52
C PHE A 213 1.58 8.10 0.97
N VAL A 214 2.86 7.84 0.70
CA VAL A 214 3.97 8.72 1.07
C VAL A 214 5.22 8.36 0.28
N ASN A 215 6.14 9.33 0.13
CA ASN A 215 7.46 9.11 -0.46
C ASN A 215 8.54 9.09 0.63
N ASN A 216 9.51 8.20 0.53
CA ASN A 216 10.73 8.28 1.33
C ASN A 216 11.57 9.51 0.98
N TRP A 217 11.52 9.91 -0.29
CA TRP A 217 12.23 11.08 -0.81
C TRP A 217 11.46 12.37 -0.56
N THR A 218 12.11 13.52 -0.84
CA THR A 218 11.51 14.84 -0.60
C THR A 218 10.57 15.30 -1.71
N ASP A 219 10.59 14.60 -2.84
CA ASP A 219 9.76 14.93 -3.99
C ASP A 219 8.29 14.79 -3.64
N TYR A 220 7.52 15.82 -3.99
CA TYR A 220 6.10 15.94 -3.64
C TYR A 220 5.82 15.88 -2.13
N GLY A 221 6.81 16.34 -1.33
CA GLY A 221 6.74 16.46 0.11
C GLY A 221 7.26 15.25 0.87
N GLY A 222 6.72 14.07 0.62
CA GLY A 222 7.15 12.82 1.23
C GLY A 222 7.17 12.84 2.76
N MET A 223 7.98 11.98 3.37
CA MET A 223 8.14 11.92 4.83
C MET A 223 8.66 13.25 5.40
N ALA A 224 9.45 14.00 4.62
CA ALA A 224 10.03 15.28 5.05
C ALA A 224 8.96 16.36 5.31
N ALA A 225 7.82 16.33 4.62
CA ALA A 225 6.72 17.26 4.84
C ALA A 225 6.16 17.18 6.28
N TYR A 226 6.25 16.03 6.91
CA TYR A 226 5.79 15.81 8.28
C TYR A 226 6.74 16.37 9.36
N PHE A 227 8.00 16.68 9.01
CA PHE A 227 9.04 16.91 10.00
C PHE A 227 8.72 18.06 10.94
N SER A 228 8.45 19.25 10.42
CA SER A 228 8.12 20.42 11.24
C SER A 228 6.85 20.20 12.07
N TYR A 229 5.80 19.62 11.46
CA TYR A 229 4.56 19.29 12.14
C TYR A 229 4.76 18.30 13.29
N ALA A 230 5.55 17.27 13.08
CA ALA A 230 5.75 16.20 14.07
C ALA A 230 6.87 16.49 15.07
N GLY A 231 7.69 17.55 14.85
CA GLY A 231 8.84 17.89 15.70
C GLY A 231 9.99 16.88 15.55
N ILE A 232 10.23 16.38 14.32
CA ILE A 232 11.26 15.40 13.97
C ILE A 232 12.15 15.98 12.85
N THR A 233 13.28 15.32 12.56
CA THR A 233 14.28 15.82 11.61
C THR A 233 14.80 14.75 10.61
N SER A 234 14.27 13.54 10.66
CA SER A 234 14.73 12.46 9.78
C SER A 234 13.63 11.41 9.50
N ASN A 235 13.79 10.67 8.40
CA ASN A 235 12.92 9.54 8.07
C ASN A 235 12.97 8.46 9.16
N ALA A 236 14.14 8.21 9.76
CA ALA A 236 14.26 7.26 10.87
C ALA A 236 13.35 7.62 12.06
N GLN A 237 13.24 8.91 12.38
CA GLN A 237 12.34 9.40 13.41
C GLN A 237 10.87 9.35 12.96
N TRP A 238 10.59 9.50 11.66
CA TRP A 238 9.23 9.46 11.11
C TRP A 238 8.55 8.13 11.43
N TYR A 239 9.25 6.99 11.25
CA TYR A 239 8.70 5.66 11.52
C TYR A 239 8.26 5.47 12.98
N ASN A 240 8.94 6.12 13.91
CA ASN A 240 8.70 5.99 15.36
C ASN A 240 7.91 7.17 15.95
N SER A 241 7.62 8.21 15.17
CA SER A 241 6.89 9.38 15.65
C SER A 241 5.39 9.10 15.70
N THR A 242 4.82 9.00 16.89
CA THR A 242 3.37 8.83 17.08
C THR A 242 2.58 9.91 16.34
N LYS A 243 3.05 11.17 16.35
CA LYS A 243 2.35 12.28 15.71
C LYS A 243 2.36 12.14 14.18
N ALA A 244 3.51 11.78 13.60
CA ALA A 244 3.62 11.53 12.16
C ALA A 244 2.76 10.31 11.74
N GLN A 245 2.89 9.19 12.45
CA GLN A 245 2.14 7.96 12.14
C GLN A 245 0.62 8.14 12.33
N THR A 246 0.18 8.91 13.31
CA THR A 246 -1.25 9.23 13.48
C THR A 246 -1.79 10.01 12.28
N GLN A 247 -1.06 11.01 11.77
CA GLN A 247 -1.49 11.77 10.58
C GLN A 247 -1.43 10.91 9.32
N TYR A 248 -0.38 10.12 9.15
CA TYR A 248 -0.24 9.19 8.05
C TYR A 248 -1.41 8.18 8.00
N GLN A 249 -1.79 7.60 9.13
CA GLN A 249 -2.96 6.72 9.22
C GLN A 249 -4.29 7.44 8.94
N LYS A 250 -4.44 8.69 9.36
CA LYS A 250 -5.62 9.50 8.99
C LYS A 250 -5.69 9.70 7.48
N TYR A 251 -4.56 9.94 6.83
CA TYR A 251 -4.49 10.09 5.38
C TYR A 251 -4.82 8.77 4.67
N ILE A 252 -4.20 7.65 5.06
CA ILE A 252 -4.55 6.32 4.57
C ILE A 252 -6.06 6.09 4.66
N LYS A 253 -6.66 6.34 5.82
CA LYS A 253 -8.10 6.17 6.01
C LYS A 253 -8.92 7.04 5.05
N ALA A 254 -8.52 8.28 4.84
CA ALA A 254 -9.23 9.18 3.93
C ALA A 254 -9.20 8.68 2.48
N VAL A 255 -8.05 8.16 2.01
CA VAL A 255 -7.90 7.65 0.64
C VAL A 255 -8.53 6.27 0.48
N VAL A 256 -8.20 5.31 1.36
CA VAL A 256 -8.71 3.93 1.26
C VAL A 256 -10.23 3.88 1.35
N SER A 257 -10.83 4.57 2.33
CA SER A 257 -12.30 4.57 2.49
C SER A 257 -13.03 5.23 1.30
N ARG A 258 -12.34 6.06 0.51
CA ARG A 258 -12.89 6.76 -0.64
C ARG A 258 -13.08 5.85 -1.84
N TYR A 259 -12.21 4.85 -1.99
CA TYR A 259 -12.18 3.97 -3.15
C TYR A 259 -12.35 2.48 -2.82
N ILE A 260 -12.79 2.17 -1.61
CA ILE A 260 -12.93 0.78 -1.12
C ILE A 260 -13.83 -0.10 -2.00
N ASP A 261 -14.77 0.49 -2.75
CA ASP A 261 -15.69 -0.23 -3.63
C ASP A 261 -15.27 -0.19 -5.11
N SER A 262 -14.12 0.42 -5.44
CA SER A 262 -13.65 0.57 -6.81
C SER A 262 -12.84 -0.65 -7.27
N PRO A 263 -13.29 -1.41 -8.27
CA PRO A 263 -12.52 -2.51 -8.85
C PRO A 263 -11.35 -2.03 -9.70
N ALA A 264 -11.16 -0.73 -9.88
CA ALA A 264 -9.97 -0.17 -10.50
C ALA A 264 -8.76 -0.14 -9.56
N ILE A 265 -8.93 -0.30 -8.25
CA ILE A 265 -7.78 -0.40 -7.35
C ILE A 265 -7.15 -1.78 -7.47
N PHE A 266 -5.89 -1.84 -7.90
CA PHE A 266 -5.08 -3.05 -7.90
C PHE A 266 -4.55 -3.34 -6.50
N ALA A 267 -3.91 -2.33 -5.91
CA ALA A 267 -3.34 -2.44 -4.58
C ALA A 267 -3.18 -1.08 -3.90
N TRP A 268 -3.17 -1.12 -2.58
CA TRP A 268 -2.68 -0.08 -1.71
C TRP A 268 -1.20 -0.32 -1.46
N GLU A 269 -0.38 0.69 -1.66
CA GLU A 269 1.06 0.62 -1.45
C GLU A 269 1.44 1.52 -0.26
N LEU A 270 2.22 0.96 0.67
CA LEU A 270 2.54 1.68 1.90
C LEU A 270 3.30 2.97 1.63
N ALA A 271 4.34 2.92 0.84
CA ALA A 271 5.16 4.09 0.52
C ALA A 271 5.94 3.87 -0.77
N ASN A 272 6.33 4.96 -1.46
CA ASN A 272 7.39 4.87 -2.45
C ASN A 272 8.74 4.72 -1.75
N GLU A 273 9.45 3.61 -2.04
CA GLU A 273 10.83 3.30 -1.64
C GLU A 273 11.13 3.49 -0.14
N PRO A 274 10.35 2.89 0.77
CA PRO A 274 10.56 3.09 2.20
C PRO A 274 11.93 2.57 2.65
N ARG A 275 12.77 3.48 3.16
CA ARG A 275 14.10 3.19 3.71
C ARG A 275 14.22 3.69 5.14
N CYS A 276 14.90 2.94 5.99
CA CYS A 276 15.24 3.36 7.35
C CYS A 276 16.75 3.20 7.61
N THR A 277 17.57 3.85 6.78
CA THR A 277 19.02 3.77 6.88
C THR A 277 19.50 4.18 8.28
N GLY A 278 20.30 3.34 8.90
CA GLY A 278 20.79 3.55 10.28
C GLY A 278 19.79 3.23 11.39
N CYS A 279 18.60 2.75 11.05
CA CYS A 279 17.65 2.23 12.04
C CYS A 279 18.03 0.82 12.50
N ASP A 280 17.42 0.43 13.62
CA ASP A 280 17.28 -0.99 13.94
C ASP A 280 16.43 -1.69 12.85
N LEU A 281 16.86 -2.83 12.37
CA LEU A 281 16.20 -3.59 11.29
C LEU A 281 14.73 -3.94 11.62
N SER A 282 14.40 -4.03 12.89
CA SER A 282 13.02 -4.24 13.35
C SER A 282 12.10 -3.05 13.10
N THR A 283 12.65 -1.84 12.92
CA THR A 283 11.87 -0.61 12.80
C THR A 283 11.00 -0.62 11.53
N LEU A 284 11.62 -0.83 10.38
CA LEU A 284 10.90 -0.86 9.11
C LEU A 284 9.92 -2.04 9.06
N LYS A 285 10.35 -3.25 9.45
CA LYS A 285 9.47 -4.43 9.50
C LYS A 285 8.26 -4.21 10.40
N THR A 286 8.44 -3.61 11.57
CA THR A 286 7.34 -3.30 12.50
C THR A 286 6.37 -2.31 11.87
N TRP A 287 6.87 -1.29 11.18
CA TRP A 287 6.04 -0.33 10.47
C TRP A 287 5.26 -0.98 9.32
N VAL A 288 5.89 -1.84 8.52
CA VAL A 288 5.22 -2.62 7.46
C VAL A 288 4.07 -3.44 8.05
N ILE A 289 4.31 -4.19 9.15
CA ILE A 289 3.29 -4.98 9.82
C ILE A 289 2.13 -4.10 10.28
N ASN A 290 2.41 -3.01 10.97
CA ASN A 290 1.39 -2.16 11.57
C ASN A 290 0.56 -1.43 10.51
N THR A 291 1.23 -0.91 9.48
CA THR A 291 0.56 -0.14 8.42
C THR A 291 -0.27 -1.04 7.53
N SER A 292 0.26 -2.18 7.07
CA SER A 292 -0.51 -3.11 6.24
C SER A 292 -1.71 -3.70 6.97
N ARG A 293 -1.59 -4.03 8.26
CA ARG A 293 -2.73 -4.43 9.10
C ARG A 293 -3.76 -3.33 9.24
N TYR A 294 -3.32 -2.08 9.41
CA TYR A 294 -4.23 -0.95 9.49
C TYR A 294 -5.02 -0.78 8.18
N ILE A 295 -4.37 -0.86 7.03
CA ILE A 295 -5.05 -0.83 5.73
C ILE A 295 -6.05 -1.98 5.63
N LYS A 296 -5.64 -3.23 5.93
CA LYS A 296 -6.52 -4.41 5.89
C LYS A 296 -7.69 -4.32 6.88
N SER A 297 -7.57 -3.55 7.96
CA SER A 297 -8.68 -3.31 8.89
C SER A 297 -9.76 -2.37 8.33
N ILE A 298 -9.40 -1.52 7.36
CA ILE A 298 -10.32 -0.64 6.63
C ILE A 298 -10.85 -1.35 5.40
N ASP A 299 -9.96 -1.99 4.66
CA ASP A 299 -10.23 -2.64 3.37
C ASP A 299 -9.56 -4.02 3.31
N ALA A 300 -10.36 -5.06 3.49
CA ALA A 300 -9.89 -6.44 3.43
C ALA A 300 -9.89 -7.03 1.99
N ARG A 301 -10.41 -6.30 1.00
CA ARG A 301 -10.59 -6.79 -0.38
C ARG A 301 -9.39 -6.52 -1.26
N HIS A 302 -8.93 -5.27 -1.29
CA HIS A 302 -7.82 -4.90 -2.16
C HIS A 302 -6.50 -5.45 -1.63
N MET A 303 -5.59 -5.73 -2.56
CA MET A 303 -4.23 -6.15 -2.24
C MET A 303 -3.45 -5.01 -1.56
N VAL A 304 -2.42 -5.38 -0.82
CA VAL A 304 -1.52 -4.44 -0.13
C VAL A 304 -0.08 -4.84 -0.43
N THR A 305 0.76 -3.87 -0.75
CA THR A 305 2.19 -4.04 -0.98
C THR A 305 3.03 -2.97 -0.27
N THR A 306 4.34 -3.16 -0.24
CA THR A 306 5.26 -2.29 0.50
C THR A 306 5.73 -1.09 -0.30
N GLY A 307 5.96 -1.22 -1.61
CA GLY A 307 6.59 -0.21 -2.48
C GLY A 307 8.10 -0.10 -2.29
N GLU A 308 8.76 -1.17 -1.80
CA GLU A 308 10.20 -1.20 -1.54
C GLU A 308 11.00 -1.62 -2.77
N GLU A 309 12.29 -1.25 -2.78
CA GLU A 309 13.20 -1.49 -3.89
C GLU A 309 13.73 -2.94 -3.96
N GLY A 310 13.40 -3.78 -2.98
CA GLY A 310 13.90 -5.15 -2.92
C GLY A 310 15.24 -5.32 -2.20
N PHE A 311 15.66 -4.35 -1.39
CA PHE A 311 16.95 -4.36 -0.72
C PHE A 311 17.01 -5.30 0.47
N GLY A 312 18.21 -5.81 0.72
CA GLY A 312 18.51 -6.76 1.78
C GLY A 312 18.94 -8.12 1.24
N PRO A 313 19.40 -9.02 2.11
CA PRO A 313 19.97 -10.31 1.68
C PRO A 313 18.89 -11.23 1.09
N ILE A 314 19.27 -11.85 -0.02
CA ILE A 314 18.47 -12.86 -0.74
C ILE A 314 19.33 -14.12 -0.91
N PRO A 315 18.80 -15.33 -0.70
CA PRO A 315 19.56 -16.55 -0.87
C PRO A 315 20.16 -16.68 -2.27
N GLY A 316 21.49 -16.67 -2.36
CA GLY A 316 22.23 -16.77 -3.61
C GLY A 316 22.80 -15.44 -4.13
N ASP A 317 22.59 -14.33 -3.40
CA ASP A 317 23.24 -13.05 -3.69
C ASP A 317 24.77 -13.09 -3.44
N ASP A 318 25.46 -12.05 -3.86
CA ASP A 318 26.91 -11.91 -3.73
C ASP A 318 27.35 -11.11 -2.48
N GLY A 319 26.41 -10.69 -1.63
CA GLY A 319 26.64 -9.89 -0.43
C GLY A 319 27.05 -8.44 -0.70
N SER A 320 27.05 -7.98 -1.96
CA SER A 320 27.34 -6.59 -2.31
C SER A 320 26.13 -5.69 -2.06
N TYR A 321 26.30 -4.36 -2.25
CA TYR A 321 25.16 -3.44 -2.32
C TYR A 321 24.29 -3.81 -3.54
N PRO A 322 22.95 -3.91 -3.43
CA PRO A 322 22.08 -3.53 -2.29
C PRO A 322 21.66 -4.69 -1.37
N TYR A 323 22.30 -5.85 -1.46
CA TYR A 323 21.94 -7.04 -0.67
C TYR A 323 22.29 -6.94 0.82
N GLN A 324 23.04 -5.93 1.21
CA GLN A 324 23.42 -5.73 2.60
C GLN A 324 22.26 -5.14 3.42
N LEU A 325 22.01 -5.67 4.62
CA LEU A 325 20.96 -5.14 5.53
C LEU A 325 21.15 -3.66 5.86
N SER A 326 22.40 -3.18 5.87
CA SER A 326 22.74 -1.76 6.12
C SER A 326 22.42 -0.84 4.94
N ALA A 327 22.21 -1.35 3.73
CA ALA A 327 22.04 -0.55 2.53
C ALA A 327 20.87 0.44 2.65
N ALA A 328 19.72 -0.05 3.12
CA ALA A 328 18.53 0.79 3.31
C ALA A 328 17.83 0.57 4.64
N GLY A 329 18.39 -0.24 5.54
CA GLY A 329 17.69 -0.67 6.76
C GLY A 329 16.44 -1.52 6.43
N SER A 330 16.43 -2.16 5.25
CA SER A 330 15.35 -3.03 4.79
C SER A 330 15.80 -4.48 4.72
N ASN A 331 14.84 -5.38 4.81
CA ASN A 331 14.99 -6.79 4.54
C ASN A 331 13.77 -7.25 3.71
N PHE A 332 13.94 -7.20 2.40
CA PHE A 332 12.90 -7.52 1.42
C PHE A 332 12.20 -8.85 1.73
N THR A 333 12.95 -9.94 1.88
CA THR A 333 12.37 -11.26 2.15
C THR A 333 11.52 -11.25 3.42
N ALA A 334 12.04 -10.66 4.50
CA ALA A 334 11.32 -10.60 5.77
C ALA A 334 10.07 -9.71 5.71
N ASN A 335 10.08 -8.63 4.92
CA ASN A 335 8.91 -7.79 4.71
C ASN A 335 7.88 -8.48 3.82
N CYS A 336 8.33 -9.17 2.79
CA CYS A 336 7.50 -9.99 1.90
C CYS A 336 6.75 -11.11 2.65
N GLU A 337 7.35 -11.71 3.68
CA GLU A 337 6.71 -12.74 4.53
C GLU A 337 5.53 -12.23 5.36
N VAL A 338 5.38 -10.91 5.55
CA VAL A 338 4.30 -10.35 6.36
C VAL A 338 2.95 -10.76 5.77
N SER A 339 2.10 -11.39 6.58
CA SER A 339 0.85 -12.03 6.13
C SER A 339 -0.18 -11.06 5.53
N THR A 340 -0.10 -9.77 5.86
CA THR A 340 -0.97 -8.70 5.35
C THR A 340 -0.40 -7.99 4.12
N ILE A 341 0.79 -8.37 3.66
CA ILE A 341 1.36 -8.02 2.36
C ILE A 341 0.95 -9.12 1.37
N ASP A 342 0.29 -8.75 0.30
CA ASP A 342 -0.25 -9.71 -0.68
C ASP A 342 0.77 -10.07 -1.76
N PHE A 343 1.60 -9.12 -2.17
CA PHE A 343 2.68 -9.32 -3.14
C PHE A 343 3.86 -8.43 -2.80
N CYS A 344 5.01 -8.70 -3.38
CA CYS A 344 6.26 -8.04 -3.08
C CYS A 344 6.69 -7.18 -4.25
N THR A 345 7.22 -5.99 -3.99
CA THR A 345 7.71 -5.07 -5.02
C THR A 345 9.21 -4.95 -4.97
N TYR A 346 9.82 -4.71 -6.12
CA TYR A 346 11.22 -4.33 -6.21
C TYR A 346 11.43 -3.38 -7.39
N HIS A 347 12.47 -2.53 -7.28
CA HIS A 347 12.89 -1.58 -8.31
C HIS A 347 14.23 -2.00 -8.90
N LEU A 348 14.60 -1.46 -10.06
CA LEU A 348 15.83 -1.84 -10.75
C LEU A 348 16.48 -0.65 -11.44
N TYR A 349 17.45 -0.04 -10.76
CA TYR A 349 18.24 1.08 -11.26
C TYR A 349 19.75 0.88 -11.00
N PRO A 350 20.40 -0.12 -11.63
CA PRO A 350 21.80 -0.46 -11.35
C PRO A 350 22.75 0.73 -11.54
N GLU A 351 22.53 1.57 -12.56
CA GLU A 351 23.34 2.77 -12.82
C GLU A 351 23.29 3.75 -11.65
N SER A 352 22.10 4.01 -11.09
CA SER A 352 21.91 4.88 -9.93
C SER A 352 22.54 4.27 -8.66
N TRP A 353 22.67 2.96 -8.60
CA TRP A 353 23.30 2.23 -7.49
C TRP A 353 24.80 2.01 -7.71
N SER A 354 25.37 2.51 -8.82
CA SER A 354 26.77 2.33 -9.21
C SER A 354 27.16 0.85 -9.35
N VAL A 355 26.25 0.02 -9.85
CA VAL A 355 26.46 -1.41 -10.06
C VAL A 355 26.67 -1.70 -11.55
N THR A 356 27.71 -2.48 -11.84
CA THR A 356 28.08 -2.87 -13.20
C THR A 356 28.52 -4.34 -13.25
N PRO A 357 28.36 -5.04 -14.36
CA PRO A 357 27.73 -4.58 -15.63
C PRO A 357 26.20 -4.52 -15.51
N THR A 358 25.60 -3.47 -16.04
CA THR A 358 24.18 -3.12 -15.85
C THR A 358 23.20 -4.21 -16.29
N LEU A 359 23.41 -4.77 -17.50
CA LEU A 359 22.49 -5.77 -18.06
C LEU A 359 22.55 -7.09 -17.29
N GLU A 360 23.72 -7.65 -17.11
CA GLU A 360 23.92 -8.96 -16.50
C GLU A 360 23.52 -8.94 -15.03
N TRP A 361 23.95 -7.89 -14.33
CA TRP A 361 23.60 -7.74 -12.91
C TRP A 361 22.08 -7.56 -12.72
N GLY A 362 21.44 -6.71 -13.53
CA GLY A 362 19.99 -6.52 -13.45
C GLY A 362 19.20 -7.79 -13.78
N THR A 363 19.69 -8.59 -14.75
CA THR A 363 19.13 -9.91 -15.06
C THR A 363 19.20 -10.84 -13.85
N GLN A 364 20.35 -10.94 -13.20
CA GLN A 364 20.52 -11.74 -11.97
C GLN A 364 19.64 -11.21 -10.82
N TYR A 365 19.53 -9.89 -10.67
CA TYR A 365 18.69 -9.28 -9.64
C TYR A 365 17.23 -9.70 -9.79
N ILE A 366 16.67 -9.64 -11.01
CA ILE A 366 15.30 -10.09 -11.30
C ILE A 366 15.10 -11.57 -10.93
N GLU A 367 16.06 -12.44 -11.35
CA GLU A 367 15.98 -13.88 -11.06
C GLU A 367 16.01 -14.19 -9.56
N LEU A 368 16.83 -13.48 -8.79
CA LEU A 368 16.92 -13.64 -7.34
C LEU A 368 15.66 -13.17 -6.63
N GLN A 369 15.12 -12.00 -7.03
CA GLN A 369 13.85 -11.48 -6.49
C GLN A 369 12.69 -12.44 -6.77
N ALA A 370 12.56 -12.89 -8.01
CA ALA A 370 11.52 -13.86 -8.40
C ALA A 370 11.60 -15.16 -7.59
N LYS A 371 12.81 -15.68 -7.39
CA LYS A 371 13.07 -16.87 -6.57
C LYS A 371 12.68 -16.65 -5.10
N ALA A 372 13.00 -15.49 -4.54
CA ALA A 372 12.62 -15.14 -3.17
C ALA A 372 11.08 -15.06 -3.02
N CYS A 373 10.40 -14.43 -3.96
CA CYS A 373 8.93 -14.37 -3.97
C CYS A 373 8.28 -15.74 -4.11
N SER A 374 8.80 -16.59 -5.01
CA SER A 374 8.33 -17.98 -5.14
C SER A 374 8.46 -18.76 -3.84
N ALA A 375 9.58 -18.58 -3.12
CA ALA A 375 9.80 -19.25 -1.84
C ALA A 375 8.80 -18.82 -0.76
N VAL A 376 8.33 -17.58 -0.80
CA VAL A 376 7.28 -17.04 0.09
C VAL A 376 5.87 -17.41 -0.41
N GLY A 377 5.72 -17.83 -1.67
CA GLY A 377 4.43 -18.14 -2.29
C GLY A 377 3.58 -16.91 -2.63
N LYS A 378 4.24 -15.79 -2.94
CA LYS A 378 3.61 -14.54 -3.36
C LYS A 378 4.17 -14.08 -4.71
N PRO A 379 3.38 -13.38 -5.55
CA PRO A 379 3.93 -12.77 -6.74
C PRO A 379 4.90 -11.65 -6.41
N CYS A 380 5.95 -11.53 -7.21
CA CYS A 380 6.75 -10.32 -7.31
C CYS A 380 6.19 -9.39 -8.39
N LEU A 381 6.33 -8.10 -8.16
CA LEU A 381 6.15 -7.05 -9.14
C LEU A 381 7.49 -6.31 -9.31
N LEU A 382 8.06 -6.35 -10.53
CA LEU A 382 9.12 -5.42 -10.93
C LEU A 382 8.44 -4.06 -11.15
N GLU A 383 8.36 -3.25 -10.08
CA GLU A 383 7.47 -2.09 -10.00
C GLU A 383 8.04 -0.85 -10.66
N GLU A 384 9.37 -0.74 -10.69
CA GLU A 384 10.10 0.29 -11.41
C GLU A 384 11.39 -0.27 -12.01
N PHE A 385 11.70 0.13 -13.23
CA PHE A 385 13.02 -0.11 -13.82
C PHE A 385 13.31 0.93 -14.89
N GLY A 386 14.61 1.23 -15.07
CA GLY A 386 15.10 2.11 -16.13
C GLY A 386 16.62 2.01 -16.24
N ALA A 387 17.12 2.15 -17.49
CA ALA A 387 18.53 2.14 -17.86
C ALA A 387 18.81 3.24 -18.86
N SER A 388 18.53 4.50 -18.48
CA SER A 388 18.78 5.70 -19.28
C SER A 388 18.20 5.59 -20.71
N ASN A 389 16.97 5.10 -20.84
CA ASN A 389 16.27 4.86 -22.11
C ASN A 389 16.97 3.84 -23.03
N ASN A 390 17.66 2.87 -22.47
CA ASN A 390 18.34 1.84 -23.24
C ASN A 390 17.40 0.65 -23.51
N CYS A 391 16.72 0.70 -24.67
CA CYS A 391 15.81 -0.36 -25.10
C CYS A 391 16.42 -1.77 -25.01
N THR A 392 17.68 -1.95 -25.36
CA THR A 392 18.31 -3.28 -25.33
C THR A 392 18.41 -3.84 -23.92
N ILE A 393 18.79 -3.02 -22.96
CA ILE A 393 18.89 -3.43 -21.55
C ILE A 393 17.50 -3.66 -20.98
N GLU A 394 16.63 -2.64 -21.09
CA GLU A 394 15.30 -2.65 -20.46
C GLU A 394 14.39 -3.76 -21.01
N SER A 395 14.37 -3.98 -22.32
CA SER A 395 13.61 -5.09 -22.93
C SER A 395 14.16 -6.48 -22.57
N SER A 396 15.48 -6.59 -22.35
CA SER A 396 16.07 -7.83 -21.86
C SER A 396 15.66 -8.15 -20.42
N TRP A 397 15.55 -7.12 -19.58
CA TRP A 397 15.00 -7.26 -18.22
C TRP A 397 13.53 -7.67 -18.23
N GLN A 398 12.70 -7.06 -19.10
CA GLN A 398 11.31 -7.48 -19.27
C GLN A 398 11.21 -8.94 -19.74
N ALA A 399 12.03 -9.36 -20.68
CA ALA A 399 12.07 -10.75 -21.15
C ALA A 399 12.53 -11.73 -20.05
N THR A 400 13.39 -11.29 -19.14
CA THR A 400 13.80 -12.08 -17.96
C THR A 400 12.66 -12.16 -16.95
N ALA A 401 12.03 -11.03 -16.61
CA ALA A 401 10.91 -10.97 -15.67
C ALA A 401 9.72 -11.83 -16.12
N LEU A 402 9.40 -11.79 -17.43
CA LEU A 402 8.32 -12.58 -18.03
C LEU A 402 8.54 -14.10 -17.91
N LYS A 403 9.80 -14.55 -17.89
CA LYS A 403 10.18 -15.98 -17.79
C LYS A 403 10.45 -16.43 -16.37
N ALA A 404 10.73 -15.51 -15.46
CA ALA A 404 11.13 -15.82 -14.11
C ALA A 404 9.92 -16.22 -13.26
N THR A 405 9.84 -17.52 -12.92
CA THR A 405 8.79 -18.03 -12.04
C THR A 405 8.79 -17.26 -10.72
N GLY A 406 7.66 -16.66 -10.38
CA GLY A 406 7.53 -15.80 -9.20
C GLY A 406 7.32 -14.32 -9.54
N THR A 407 7.65 -13.87 -10.74
CA THR A 407 7.29 -12.53 -11.22
C THR A 407 5.92 -12.58 -11.88
N GLY A 408 4.98 -11.76 -11.41
CA GLY A 408 3.61 -11.70 -11.93
C GLY A 408 3.34 -10.51 -12.84
N ALA A 409 4.20 -9.47 -12.77
CA ALA A 409 4.07 -8.28 -13.61
C ALA A 409 5.35 -7.44 -13.62
N ASP A 410 5.44 -6.52 -14.59
CA ASP A 410 6.47 -5.47 -14.66
C ASP A 410 5.87 -4.11 -15.06
N LEU A 411 6.41 -3.03 -14.48
CA LEU A 411 6.03 -1.65 -14.74
C LEU A 411 7.30 -0.82 -15.04
N PHE A 412 7.43 -0.34 -16.26
CA PHE A 412 8.59 0.52 -16.59
C PHE A 412 8.43 1.92 -15.96
N TRP A 413 9.53 2.53 -15.61
CA TRP A 413 9.62 3.93 -15.21
C TRP A 413 10.17 4.74 -16.37
N GLN A 414 9.44 5.75 -16.91
CA GLN A 414 8.05 6.06 -16.65
C GLN A 414 7.32 6.35 -17.98
N TYR A 415 6.01 6.41 -17.94
CA TYR A 415 5.16 6.82 -19.04
C TYR A 415 5.25 8.33 -19.30
N GLY A 416 5.35 8.72 -20.55
CA GLY A 416 5.24 10.09 -21.02
C GLY A 416 4.18 10.25 -22.11
N ASP A 417 3.58 11.45 -22.19
CA ASP A 417 2.57 11.78 -23.19
C ASP A 417 2.67 13.25 -23.63
N THR A 418 1.92 13.60 -24.67
CA THR A 418 1.69 14.98 -25.11
C THR A 418 0.28 15.39 -24.72
N LEU A 419 0.18 16.18 -23.67
CA LEU A 419 -1.07 16.68 -23.11
C LEU A 419 -1.49 18.01 -23.73
N SER A 420 -2.65 18.54 -23.33
CA SER A 420 -3.11 19.88 -23.76
C SER A 420 -2.15 20.99 -23.39
N THR A 421 -1.33 20.79 -22.34
CA THR A 421 -0.30 21.72 -21.85
C THR A 421 1.07 21.50 -22.46
N GLY A 422 1.23 20.51 -23.33
CA GLY A 422 2.49 20.10 -23.95
C GLY A 422 2.98 18.73 -23.47
N LYS A 423 4.21 18.39 -23.86
CA LYS A 423 4.84 17.12 -23.52
C LYS A 423 5.12 17.06 -22.02
N THR A 424 4.84 15.91 -21.39
CA THR A 424 5.15 15.69 -19.97
C THR A 424 6.66 15.73 -19.72
N SER A 425 7.06 15.95 -18.46
CA SER A 425 8.48 16.06 -18.09
C SER A 425 9.24 14.76 -18.39
N GLN A 426 10.50 14.94 -18.78
CA GLN A 426 11.44 13.86 -19.06
C GLN A 426 12.47 13.80 -17.93
N ASP A 427 12.81 12.60 -17.46
CA ASP A 427 13.74 12.36 -16.36
C ASP A 427 14.93 11.46 -16.71
N GLY A 428 15.10 11.12 -17.99
CA GLY A 428 16.14 10.21 -18.46
C GLY A 428 15.67 8.76 -18.67
N ASN A 429 14.50 8.39 -18.14
CA ASN A 429 13.91 7.05 -18.32
C ASN A 429 12.48 7.11 -18.90
N THR A 430 12.01 8.28 -19.35
CA THR A 430 10.64 8.45 -19.83
C THR A 430 10.44 7.87 -21.24
N ALA A 431 9.53 6.90 -21.38
CA ALA A 431 9.08 6.39 -22.67
C ALA A 431 7.77 7.09 -23.08
N TYR A 432 7.84 7.94 -24.10
CA TYR A 432 6.66 8.67 -24.56
C TYR A 432 5.79 7.84 -25.49
N TYR A 433 4.48 7.94 -25.33
CA TYR A 433 3.50 7.26 -26.17
C TYR A 433 3.78 7.47 -27.66
N GLY A 434 3.91 6.37 -28.40
CA GLY A 434 4.20 6.34 -29.84
C GLY A 434 5.67 6.49 -30.21
N ASP A 435 6.59 6.78 -29.30
CA ASP A 435 8.02 6.85 -29.58
C ASP A 435 8.64 5.45 -29.78
N ALA A 436 9.88 5.41 -30.26
CA ALA A 436 10.61 4.16 -30.48
C ALA A 436 10.84 3.36 -29.16
N LEU A 437 11.16 4.05 -28.06
CA LEU A 437 11.32 3.43 -26.76
C LEU A 437 9.99 2.82 -26.28
N TYR A 438 8.87 3.54 -26.47
CA TYR A 438 7.54 3.03 -26.15
C TYR A 438 7.19 1.78 -26.96
N THR A 439 7.53 1.79 -28.27
CA THR A 439 7.35 0.60 -29.12
C THR A 439 8.17 -0.58 -28.58
N CYS A 440 9.40 -0.33 -28.12
CA CYS A 440 10.26 -1.35 -27.54
C CYS A 440 9.66 -1.94 -26.26
N LEU A 441 9.37 -1.08 -25.27
CA LEU A 441 9.01 -1.51 -23.91
C LEU A 441 7.54 -1.89 -23.77
N VAL A 442 6.67 -1.41 -24.66
CA VAL A 442 5.24 -1.68 -24.56
C VAL A 442 4.76 -2.57 -25.70
N THR A 443 4.84 -2.08 -26.96
CA THR A 443 4.23 -2.81 -28.07
C THR A 443 4.85 -4.20 -28.28
N ASN A 444 6.17 -4.31 -28.18
CA ASN A 444 6.86 -5.59 -28.37
C ASN A 444 6.69 -6.50 -27.14
N HIS A 445 6.68 -5.91 -25.93
CA HIS A 445 6.51 -6.67 -24.69
C HIS A 445 5.09 -7.25 -24.57
N ILE A 446 4.05 -6.48 -24.87
CA ILE A 446 2.66 -6.98 -24.91
C ILE A 446 2.53 -8.14 -25.91
N LYS A 447 3.12 -8.05 -27.12
CA LYS A 447 3.13 -9.17 -28.06
C LYS A 447 3.81 -10.42 -27.49
N ALA A 448 4.88 -10.25 -26.70
CA ALA A 448 5.55 -11.37 -26.06
C ALA A 448 4.67 -12.02 -24.97
N ILE A 449 3.95 -11.22 -24.20
CA ILE A 449 2.98 -11.70 -23.18
C ILE A 449 1.83 -12.45 -23.88
N ASP A 450 1.25 -11.88 -24.94
CA ASP A 450 0.13 -12.49 -25.67
C ASP A 450 0.51 -13.81 -26.38
N SER A 451 1.80 -14.10 -26.49
CA SER A 451 2.31 -15.33 -27.12
C SER A 451 2.52 -16.49 -26.14
N LEU A 452 2.32 -16.26 -24.81
CA LEU A 452 2.38 -17.30 -23.79
C LEU A 452 1.13 -18.17 -23.78
#